data_e54db2860e256e15800cdb19b98d5648
#
_entry.id   e54db2860e256e15800cdb19b98d5648
#
_cell.length_a   1.000
_cell.length_b   1.000
_cell.length_c   1.000
_cell.angle_alpha   90.00
_cell.angle_beta   90.00
_cell.angle_gamma   90.00
#
_symmetry.space_group_name_H-M   'P 1'
#
loop_
_entity.id
_entity.type
_entity.pdbx_description
1 polymer ?
#
loop_
_entity_poly.entity_id
_entity_poly.type
_entity_poly.pdbx_seq_one_letter_code
_entity_poly.pdbx_strand_id
1 'polypeptide(L)'
;MAKSKRLPRKFANSYDFALAEQKLLPIIGKLIGKYLAVRGKMPIAIKDEKKVEEEIEKLKKSVKINIKQNQIQLKVGKENLEDEKLAKNILSAIEQIISQLPRKERDIKKIMIKLTMSKPVKLY
;
A
#
# COMPACT_ATOMS: atom_id res chain seq x y z
N MET A 1 25.96 20.49 -12.50
CA MET A 1 25.17 19.35 -13.04
C MET A 1 23.76 19.39 -12.44
N ALA A 2 22.75 19.76 -13.19
CA ALA A 2 21.37 19.79 -12.73
C ALA A 2 20.86 18.36 -12.57
N LYS A 3 20.80 17.85 -11.34
CA LYS A 3 20.19 16.55 -11.01
C LYS A 3 18.72 16.59 -11.46
N SER A 4 18.40 15.90 -12.53
CA SER A 4 17.07 15.83 -13.12
C SER A 4 16.02 15.47 -12.05
N LYS A 5 15.19 16.44 -11.67
CA LYS A 5 14.07 16.25 -10.73
C LYS A 5 13.00 15.28 -11.26
N ARG A 6 13.07 14.90 -12.53
CA ARG A 6 12.11 13.97 -13.20
C ARG A 6 12.34 12.52 -12.83
N LEU A 7 13.61 12.07 -12.70
CA LEU A 7 13.96 10.68 -12.38
C LEU A 7 13.39 10.20 -11.04
N PRO A 8 13.56 10.94 -9.90
CA PRO A 8 13.00 10.51 -8.62
C PRO A 8 11.46 10.42 -8.62
N ARG A 9 10.80 11.32 -9.36
CA ARG A 9 9.33 11.29 -9.48
C ARG A 9 8.84 10.10 -10.29
N LYS A 10 9.53 9.77 -11.40
CA LYS A 10 9.21 8.61 -12.24
C LYS A 10 9.40 7.32 -11.45
N PHE A 11 10.51 7.19 -10.73
CA PHE A 11 10.78 6.06 -9.85
C PHE A 11 9.69 5.88 -8.79
N ALA A 12 9.33 6.93 -8.07
CA ALA A 12 8.28 6.88 -7.06
C ALA A 12 6.88 6.53 -7.60
N ASN A 13 6.63 6.71 -8.91
CA ASN A 13 5.37 6.31 -9.55
C ASN A 13 5.36 4.87 -10.02
N SER A 14 6.53 4.31 -10.36
CA SER A 14 6.62 2.99 -11.00
C SER A 14 6.47 1.82 -10.02
N TYR A 15 6.71 2.05 -8.74
CA TYR A 15 6.72 0.99 -7.72
C TYR A 15 5.84 1.33 -6.54
N ASP A 16 5.16 0.33 -5.98
CA ASP A 16 4.34 0.48 -4.78
C ASP A 16 5.14 0.25 -3.51
N PHE A 17 6.09 -0.67 -3.54
CA PHE A 17 7.01 -0.97 -2.45
C PHE A 17 8.45 -0.82 -2.92
N ALA A 18 9.31 -0.40 -2.03
CA ALA A 18 10.75 -0.39 -2.21
C ALA A 18 11.41 -1.05 -1.00
N LEU A 19 12.38 -1.89 -1.25
CA LEU A 19 13.21 -2.52 -0.24
C LEU A 19 14.61 -1.92 -0.33
N ALA A 20 15.23 -1.67 0.80
CA ALA A 20 16.58 -1.16 0.85
C ALA A 20 17.34 -1.75 2.03
N GLU A 21 18.64 -1.96 1.85
CA GLU A 21 19.54 -2.34 2.92
C GLU A 21 19.58 -1.23 3.99
N GLN A 22 19.65 -1.63 5.25
CA GLN A 22 19.63 -0.69 6.38
C GLN A 22 20.73 0.37 6.28
N LYS A 23 21.91 0.01 5.76
CA LYS A 23 23.05 0.93 5.58
C LYS A 23 22.78 2.01 4.53
N LEU A 24 21.98 1.70 3.50
CA LEU A 24 21.68 2.61 2.39
C LEU A 24 20.48 3.52 2.67
N LEU A 25 19.65 3.21 3.67
CA LEU A 25 18.48 4.00 4.02
C LEU A 25 18.76 5.49 4.26
N PRO A 26 19.82 5.87 5.02
CA PRO A 26 20.12 7.28 5.25
C PRO A 26 20.50 8.02 3.96
N ILE A 27 21.20 7.33 3.05
CA ILE A 27 21.62 7.90 1.77
C ILE A 27 20.41 8.10 0.86
N ILE A 28 19.55 7.08 0.76
CA ILE A 28 18.30 7.14 0.00
C ILE A 28 17.38 8.22 0.57
N GLY A 29 17.28 8.32 1.89
CA GLY A 29 16.50 9.34 2.59
C GLY A 29 16.95 10.76 2.21
N LYS A 30 18.24 11.02 2.17
CA LYS A 30 18.80 12.34 1.78
C LYS A 30 18.58 12.66 0.30
N LEU A 31 18.70 11.67 -0.59
CA LEU A 31 18.63 11.88 -2.05
C LEU A 31 17.20 11.93 -2.57
N ILE A 32 16.36 11.00 -2.17
CA ILE A 32 15.05 10.76 -2.78
C ILE A 32 13.92 10.78 -1.74
N GLY A 33 14.25 10.79 -0.45
CA GLY A 33 13.31 10.67 0.66
C GLY A 33 12.15 11.65 0.58
N LYS A 34 12.41 12.91 0.21
CA LYS A 34 11.37 13.93 0.02
C LYS A 34 10.29 13.52 -0.98
N TYR A 35 10.68 12.88 -2.09
CA TYR A 35 9.74 12.45 -3.14
C TYR A 35 8.99 11.17 -2.77
N LEU A 36 9.64 10.27 -2.03
CA LEU A 36 9.05 9.01 -1.56
C LEU A 36 8.11 9.24 -0.37
N ALA A 37 8.49 10.10 0.58
CA ALA A 37 7.70 10.41 1.76
C ALA A 37 6.35 11.03 1.43
N VAL A 38 6.31 12.01 0.50
CA VAL A 38 5.06 12.64 0.06
C VAL A 38 4.05 11.61 -0.48
N ARG A 39 4.55 10.51 -1.06
CA ARG A 39 3.71 9.41 -1.57
C ARG A 39 3.50 8.28 -0.58
N GLY A 40 4.09 8.36 0.59
CA GLY A 40 4.07 7.29 1.58
C GLY A 40 4.80 6.02 1.14
N LYS A 41 5.74 6.11 0.19
CA LYS A 41 6.46 4.97 -0.39
C LYS A 41 7.91 4.89 0.11
N MET A 42 8.10 5.14 1.41
CA MET A 42 9.43 4.97 2.02
C MET A 42 9.88 3.52 1.94
N PRO A 43 11.17 3.27 1.64
CA PRO A 43 11.70 1.92 1.56
C PRO A 43 11.68 1.24 2.93
N ILE A 44 11.41 -0.06 2.91
CA ILE A 44 11.44 -0.93 4.07
C ILE A 44 12.87 -1.44 4.24
N ALA A 45 13.39 -1.36 5.47
CA ALA A 45 14.73 -1.85 5.79
C ALA A 45 14.78 -3.38 5.76
N ILE A 46 15.73 -3.93 5.05
CA ILE A 46 16.07 -5.35 5.12
C ILE A 46 17.32 -5.48 5.99
N LYS A 47 17.25 -6.37 6.98
CA LYS A 47 18.38 -6.68 7.84
C LYS A 47 19.23 -7.84 7.28
N ASP A 48 18.56 -8.84 6.70
CA ASP A 48 19.17 -10.08 6.23
C ASP A 48 18.96 -10.25 4.72
N GLU A 49 20.04 -10.34 3.97
CA GLU A 49 19.98 -10.58 2.52
C GLU A 49 19.32 -11.92 2.16
N LYS A 50 19.44 -12.93 3.02
CA LYS A 50 18.85 -14.26 2.81
C LYS A 50 17.31 -14.28 2.87
N LYS A 51 16.70 -13.28 3.52
CA LYS A 51 15.23 -13.19 3.67
C LYS A 51 14.56 -12.26 2.66
N VAL A 52 15.33 -11.72 1.71
CA VAL A 52 14.81 -10.78 0.70
C VAL A 52 13.69 -11.40 -0.12
N GLU A 53 13.86 -12.65 -0.53
CA GLU A 53 12.84 -13.35 -1.35
C GLU A 53 11.54 -13.56 -0.59
N GLU A 54 11.61 -13.98 0.68
CA GLU A 54 10.44 -14.15 1.54
C GLU A 54 9.70 -12.81 1.77
N GLU A 55 10.46 -11.74 2.01
CA GLU A 55 9.88 -10.40 2.16
C GLU A 55 9.24 -9.90 0.87
N ILE A 56 9.83 -10.16 -0.29
CA ILE A 56 9.24 -9.83 -1.59
C ILE A 56 7.92 -10.58 -1.79
N GLU A 57 7.85 -11.86 -1.45
CA GLU A 57 6.62 -12.64 -1.58
C GLU A 57 5.52 -12.14 -0.64
N LYS A 58 5.86 -11.80 0.59
CA LYS A 58 4.93 -11.17 1.54
C LYS A 58 4.41 -9.84 1.02
N LEU A 59 5.29 -9.00 0.48
CA LEU A 59 4.92 -7.69 -0.07
C LEU A 59 4.07 -7.80 -1.33
N LYS A 60 4.29 -8.81 -2.17
CA LYS A 60 3.44 -9.08 -3.34
C LYS A 60 1.99 -9.42 -2.94
N LYS A 61 1.80 -10.04 -1.78
CA LYS A 61 0.48 -10.41 -1.23
C LYS A 61 -0.12 -9.30 -0.35
N SER A 62 0.62 -8.24 -0.05
CA SER A 62 0.18 -7.16 0.82
C SER A 62 -0.21 -5.90 0.04
N VAL A 63 -1.13 -5.15 0.60
CA VAL A 63 -1.57 -3.86 0.07
C VAL A 63 -1.27 -2.77 1.09
N LYS A 64 -0.61 -1.71 0.66
CA LYS A 64 -0.28 -0.59 1.53
C LYS A 64 -1.46 0.37 1.65
N ILE A 65 -1.96 0.54 2.84
CA ILE A 65 -3.04 1.48 3.15
C ILE A 65 -2.43 2.79 3.64
N ASN A 66 -2.77 3.89 2.96
CA ASN A 66 -2.40 5.23 3.39
C ASN A 66 -3.66 5.97 3.84
N ILE A 67 -3.76 6.22 5.14
CA ILE A 67 -4.86 6.98 5.71
C ILE A 67 -4.46 8.47 5.70
N LYS A 68 -4.99 9.22 4.75
CA LYS A 68 -4.75 10.68 4.66
C LYS A 68 -5.93 11.52 5.18
N GLN A 69 -7.09 10.94 5.18
CA GLN A 69 -8.36 11.54 5.62
C GLN A 69 -9.17 10.45 6.35
N ASN A 70 -10.36 10.78 6.81
CA ASN A 70 -11.28 9.81 7.42
C ASN A 70 -11.87 8.82 6.38
N GLN A 71 -11.10 8.49 5.35
CA GLN A 71 -11.48 7.59 4.28
C GLN A 71 -10.32 6.67 3.93
N ILE A 72 -10.61 5.37 3.87
CA ILE A 72 -9.67 4.33 3.47
C ILE A 72 -10.08 3.83 2.08
N GLN A 73 -9.15 3.86 1.14
CA GLN A 73 -9.34 3.32 -0.19
C GLN A 73 -8.27 2.27 -0.45
N LEU A 74 -8.69 1.07 -0.82
CA LEU A 74 -7.78 -0.02 -1.13
C LEU A 74 -8.27 -0.83 -2.32
N LYS A 75 -7.33 -1.42 -3.04
CA LYS A 75 -7.61 -2.32 -4.14
C LYS A 75 -7.64 -3.75 -3.60
N VAL A 76 -8.77 -4.41 -3.70
CA VAL A 76 -8.98 -5.79 -3.21
C VAL A 76 -8.81 -6.86 -4.28
N GLY A 77 -8.89 -6.48 -5.57
CA GLY A 77 -8.75 -7.42 -6.65
C GLY A 77 -8.83 -6.78 -8.03
N LYS A 78 -8.85 -7.62 -9.04
CA LYS A 78 -9.11 -7.28 -10.45
C LYS A 78 -10.43 -7.93 -10.86
N GLU A 79 -11.06 -7.38 -11.90
CA GLU A 79 -12.33 -7.88 -12.45
C GLU A 79 -12.28 -9.35 -12.91
N ASN A 80 -11.09 -9.82 -13.32
CA ASN A 80 -10.87 -11.20 -13.79
C ASN A 80 -10.69 -12.22 -12.65
N LEU A 81 -10.82 -11.82 -11.38
CA LEU A 81 -10.75 -12.74 -10.24
C LEU A 81 -12.10 -13.39 -10.01
N GLU A 82 -12.06 -14.65 -9.60
CA GLU A 82 -13.25 -15.38 -9.15
C GLU A 82 -13.92 -14.68 -7.97
N ASP A 83 -15.23 -14.63 -7.97
CA ASP A 83 -16.03 -13.91 -6.98
C ASP A 83 -15.76 -14.41 -5.55
N GLU A 84 -15.55 -15.71 -5.37
CA GLU A 84 -15.24 -16.28 -4.06
C GLU A 84 -13.90 -15.79 -3.50
N LYS A 85 -12.88 -15.70 -4.36
CA LYS A 85 -11.56 -15.19 -3.97
C LYS A 85 -11.62 -13.69 -3.66
N LEU A 86 -12.43 -12.97 -4.44
CA LEU A 86 -12.65 -11.56 -4.23
C LEU A 86 -13.37 -11.31 -2.90
N ALA A 87 -14.40 -12.09 -2.60
CA ALA A 87 -15.14 -12.00 -1.33
C ALA A 87 -14.23 -12.28 -0.11
N LYS A 88 -13.39 -13.31 -0.19
CA LYS A 88 -12.40 -13.62 0.86
C LYS A 88 -11.41 -12.46 1.07
N ASN A 89 -10.92 -11.87 0.00
CA ASN A 89 -10.01 -10.72 0.08
C ASN A 89 -10.69 -9.51 0.74
N ILE A 90 -11.95 -9.25 0.41
CA ILE A 90 -12.73 -8.15 0.99
C ILE A 90 -12.92 -8.37 2.49
N LEU A 91 -13.35 -9.56 2.89
CA LEU A 91 -13.55 -9.90 4.32
C LEU A 91 -12.25 -9.77 5.11
N SER A 92 -11.15 -10.37 4.62
CA SER A 92 -9.84 -10.27 5.26
C SER A 92 -9.37 -8.82 5.38
N ALA A 93 -9.60 -7.99 4.37
CA ALA A 93 -9.25 -6.58 4.41
C ALA A 93 -10.06 -5.80 5.45
N ILE A 94 -11.37 -6.06 5.53
CA ILE A 94 -12.26 -5.46 6.52
C ILE A 94 -11.85 -5.87 7.94
N GLU A 95 -11.61 -7.15 8.20
CA GLU A 95 -11.17 -7.66 9.49
C GLU A 95 -9.85 -7.02 9.95
N GLN A 96 -8.88 -6.92 9.05
CA GLN A 96 -7.60 -6.26 9.34
C GLN A 96 -7.77 -4.77 9.67
N ILE A 97 -8.64 -4.07 8.95
CA ILE A 97 -8.92 -2.65 9.24
C ILE A 97 -9.61 -2.52 10.61
N ILE A 98 -10.61 -3.34 10.89
CA ILE A 98 -11.33 -3.35 12.18
C ILE A 98 -10.37 -3.62 13.34
N SER A 99 -9.42 -4.54 13.17
CA SER A 99 -8.45 -4.88 14.22
C SER A 99 -7.51 -3.71 14.57
N GLN A 100 -7.27 -2.81 13.62
CA GLN A 100 -6.41 -1.64 13.77
C GLN A 100 -7.14 -0.42 14.34
N LEU A 101 -8.47 -0.41 14.30
CA LEU A 101 -9.27 0.71 14.77
C LEU A 101 -9.51 0.64 16.28
N PRO A 102 -9.39 1.75 17.03
CA PRO A 102 -9.52 1.76 18.48
C PRO A 102 -10.92 1.36 18.99
N ARG A 103 -11.98 1.71 18.25
CA ARG A 103 -13.37 1.39 18.59
C ARG A 103 -13.97 0.29 17.72
N LYS A 104 -13.10 -0.43 16.96
CA LYS A 104 -13.48 -1.51 16.05
C LYS A 104 -14.58 -1.08 15.07
N GLU A 105 -15.67 -1.83 15.00
CA GLU A 105 -16.78 -1.60 14.05
C GLU A 105 -17.47 -0.25 14.21
N ARG A 106 -17.47 0.34 15.41
CA ARG A 106 -18.14 1.63 15.66
C ARG A 106 -17.52 2.81 14.92
N ASP A 107 -16.27 2.71 14.51
CA ASP A 107 -15.58 3.75 13.74
C ASP A 107 -15.90 3.68 12.25
N ILE A 108 -16.54 2.60 11.80
CA ILE A 108 -16.89 2.40 10.39
C ILE A 108 -18.32 2.91 10.16
N LYS A 109 -18.45 3.94 9.33
CA LYS A 109 -19.76 4.50 8.96
C LYS A 109 -20.35 3.90 7.69
N LYS A 110 -19.50 3.59 6.72
CA LYS A 110 -19.92 3.08 5.41
C LYS A 110 -18.81 2.22 4.80
N ILE A 111 -19.20 1.11 4.23
CA ILE A 111 -18.36 0.27 3.38
C ILE A 111 -18.97 0.25 1.99
N MET A 112 -18.19 0.61 0.98
CA MET A 112 -18.64 0.65 -0.41
C MET A 112 -17.65 -0.08 -1.30
N ILE A 113 -18.16 -0.81 -2.25
CA ILE A 113 -17.38 -1.45 -3.32
C ILE A 113 -17.71 -0.79 -4.64
N LYS A 114 -16.70 -0.57 -5.47
CA LYS A 114 -16.87 -0.10 -6.84
C LYS A 114 -15.80 -0.67 -7.76
N LEU A 115 -16.14 -0.84 -9.01
CA LEU A 115 -15.18 -0.98 -10.08
C LEU A 115 -14.67 0.42 -10.49
N THR A 116 -13.58 0.48 -11.25
CA THR A 116 -12.94 1.76 -11.61
C THR A 116 -13.91 2.76 -12.22
N MET A 117 -14.79 2.31 -13.12
CA MET A 117 -15.74 3.15 -13.86
C MET A 117 -17.21 2.96 -13.44
N SER A 118 -17.50 2.11 -12.45
CA SER A 118 -18.88 1.86 -12.00
C SER A 118 -19.32 2.78 -10.88
N LYS A 119 -20.62 2.82 -10.65
CA LYS A 119 -21.20 3.46 -9.47
C LYS A 119 -20.84 2.64 -8.20
N PRO A 120 -20.62 3.30 -7.05
CA PRO A 120 -20.34 2.59 -5.81
C PRO A 120 -21.59 1.85 -5.32
N VAL A 121 -21.40 0.61 -4.89
CA VAL A 121 -22.42 -0.21 -4.23
C VAL A 121 -22.12 -0.21 -2.74
N LYS A 122 -23.13 0.13 -1.94
CA LYS A 122 -23.03 0.14 -0.49
C LYS A 122 -23.17 -1.29 0.05
N LEU A 123 -22.25 -1.71 0.88
CA LEU A 123 -22.31 -3.00 1.59
C LEU A 123 -22.83 -2.84 3.02
N TYR A 124 -22.40 -1.75 3.68
CA TYR A 124 -22.74 -1.44 5.07
C TYR A 124 -22.90 0.07 5.25
#